data_20c6265c120276cd0ec7e230064affa4
#
_entry.id   20c6265c120276cd0ec7e230064affa4
#
_cell.length_a   1.000
_cell.length_b   1.000
_cell.length_c   1.000
_cell.angle_alpha   90.00
_cell.angle_beta   90.00
_cell.angle_gamma   90.00
#
_symmetry.space_group_name_H-M   'P 1'
#
loop_
_entity.id
_entity.type
_entity.pdbx_description
1 polymer ?
#
loop_
_entity_poly.entity_id
_entity_poly.type
_entity_poly.pdbx_seq_one_letter_code
_entity_poly.pdbx_strand_id
1 'polypeptide(L)'
;MRKTLRIILLTVTIVAGICLVQACKGPKKDAAPFTFEAHPSPYNLSGAQFPRIEADSRVTFRFNAPNAKKVQVSIYNVPYDMVKDSSGVWTYTSEPQDAGYHNYWMIVDSAIMLDPATDAFIGYSHMCNGFE
;
A
#
# COMPACT_ATOMS: atom_id res chain seq x y z
N MET A 1 25.25 70.70 -14.55
CA MET A 1 26.08 69.72 -13.80
C MET A 1 25.41 69.06 -12.57
N ARG A 2 24.38 69.66 -11.92
CA ARG A 2 23.76 69.04 -10.73
C ARG A 2 22.66 67.98 -11.05
N LYS A 3 22.11 67.95 -12.23
CA LYS A 3 21.03 67.02 -12.63
C LYS A 3 21.57 65.65 -13.10
N THR A 4 22.75 65.62 -13.70
CA THR A 4 23.39 64.39 -14.15
C THR A 4 23.97 63.55 -13.00
N LEU A 5 24.40 64.19 -11.91
CA LEU A 5 24.97 63.52 -10.76
C LEU A 5 23.87 62.79 -9.94
N ARG A 6 22.62 63.29 -9.97
CA ARG A 6 21.46 62.65 -9.26
C ARG A 6 20.97 61.38 -9.98
N ILE A 7 21.11 61.33 -11.32
CA ILE A 7 20.71 60.16 -12.11
C ILE A 7 21.71 58.98 -11.92
N ILE A 8 22.98 59.28 -11.80
CA ILE A 8 24.00 58.29 -11.58
C ILE A 8 23.90 57.69 -10.17
N LEU A 9 23.49 58.45 -9.16
CA LEU A 9 23.32 57.94 -7.81
C LEU A 9 22.07 57.03 -7.66
N LEU A 10 21.02 57.25 -8.48
CA LEU A 10 19.81 56.39 -8.44
C LEU A 10 19.98 55.08 -9.18
N THR A 11 20.88 55.00 -10.17
CA THR A 11 21.12 53.75 -10.93
C THR A 11 22.00 52.77 -10.17
N VAL A 12 22.87 53.25 -9.28
CA VAL A 12 23.77 52.39 -8.47
C VAL A 12 22.99 51.69 -7.34
N THR A 13 21.91 52.31 -6.82
CA THR A 13 21.09 51.71 -5.75
C THR A 13 20.13 50.63 -6.25
N ILE A 14 19.78 50.57 -7.54
CA ILE A 14 18.87 49.56 -8.09
C ILE A 14 19.61 48.26 -8.44
N VAL A 15 20.93 48.30 -8.74
CA VAL A 15 21.71 47.12 -9.08
C VAL A 15 22.13 46.30 -7.84
N ALA A 16 22.18 46.91 -6.66
CA ALA A 16 22.51 46.24 -5.41
C ALA A 16 21.38 45.45 -4.77
N GLY A 17 20.12 45.63 -5.25
CA GLY A 17 18.94 44.98 -4.68
C GLY A 17 18.50 43.67 -5.32
N ILE A 18 19.13 43.24 -6.44
CA ILE A 18 18.67 42.04 -7.21
C ILE A 18 19.48 40.77 -6.91
N CYS A 19 20.48 40.82 -6.03
CA CYS A 19 21.41 39.72 -5.86
C CYS A 19 21.19 38.88 -4.60
N LEU A 20 19.98 38.82 -4.01
CA LEU A 20 19.77 38.09 -2.74
C LEU A 20 18.48 37.27 -2.68
N VAL A 21 18.06 36.66 -3.81
CA VAL A 21 17.08 35.55 -3.74
C VAL A 21 17.58 34.41 -4.65
N GLN A 22 18.81 33.97 -4.43
CA GLN A 22 19.19 32.64 -4.84
C GLN A 22 18.82 31.71 -3.67
N ALA A 23 17.51 31.39 -3.61
CA ALA A 23 17.00 30.32 -2.80
C ALA A 23 17.84 29.06 -3.09
N CYS A 24 18.52 28.54 -2.09
CA CYS A 24 19.17 27.25 -2.10
C CYS A 24 18.14 26.19 -2.50
N LYS A 25 17.99 25.95 -3.81
CA LYS A 25 17.44 24.68 -4.29
C LYS A 25 18.53 23.65 -4.00
N GLY A 26 18.47 23.06 -2.81
CA GLY A 26 19.19 21.83 -2.54
C GLY A 26 18.89 20.82 -3.65
N PRO A 27 19.83 19.93 -4.00
CA PRO A 27 19.57 18.91 -4.98
C PRO A 27 18.31 18.16 -4.54
N LYS A 28 17.23 18.20 -5.34
CA LYS A 28 16.16 17.24 -5.23
C LYS A 28 16.86 15.90 -5.46
N LYS A 29 17.05 15.16 -4.39
CA LYS A 29 17.36 13.75 -4.48
C LYS A 29 16.11 13.16 -5.12
N ASP A 30 16.15 12.94 -6.42
CA ASP A 30 15.20 12.09 -7.10
C ASP A 30 15.42 10.70 -6.49
N ALA A 31 14.69 10.45 -5.39
CA ALA A 31 14.58 9.10 -4.88
C ALA A 31 13.95 8.33 -6.04
N ALA A 32 14.70 7.38 -6.60
CA ALA A 32 14.13 6.42 -7.52
C ALA A 32 12.84 5.91 -6.90
N PRO A 33 11.72 5.81 -7.64
CA PRO A 33 10.50 5.29 -7.08
C PRO A 33 10.81 3.93 -6.46
N PHE A 34 10.52 3.79 -5.17
CA PHE A 34 10.65 2.51 -4.47
C PHE A 34 9.64 1.58 -5.14
N THR A 35 10.13 0.74 -6.06
CA THR A 35 9.31 -0.29 -6.68
C THR A 35 9.28 -1.48 -5.72
N PHE A 36 8.16 -1.63 -5.05
CA PHE A 36 7.87 -2.82 -4.27
C PHE A 36 7.55 -3.96 -5.24
N GLU A 37 8.26 -5.09 -5.12
CA GLU A 37 7.94 -6.27 -5.93
C GLU A 37 6.82 -7.07 -5.26
N ALA A 38 5.87 -7.56 -6.07
CA ALA A 38 4.80 -8.41 -5.58
C ALA A 38 5.37 -9.73 -5.03
N HIS A 39 5.00 -10.11 -3.80
CA HIS A 39 5.50 -11.30 -3.13
C HIS A 39 4.43 -12.00 -2.30
N PRO A 40 4.53 -13.32 -2.06
CA PRO A 40 3.69 -14.01 -1.08
C PRO A 40 3.86 -13.40 0.30
N SER A 41 2.79 -13.38 1.11
CA SER A 41 2.88 -12.95 2.51
C SER A 41 3.91 -13.81 3.26
N PRO A 42 4.71 -13.22 4.17
CA PRO A 42 5.68 -13.96 4.97
C PRO A 42 5.06 -15.01 5.90
N TYR A 43 3.77 -14.91 6.16
CA TYR A 43 3.03 -15.87 6.99
C TYR A 43 2.43 -17.03 6.21
N ASN A 44 2.66 -17.10 4.91
CA ASN A 44 2.21 -18.23 4.11
C ASN A 44 2.97 -19.51 4.47
N LEU A 45 2.26 -20.62 4.55
CA LEU A 45 2.88 -21.92 4.70
C LEU A 45 3.76 -22.25 3.48
N SER A 46 4.73 -23.15 3.67
CA SER A 46 5.68 -23.50 2.62
C SER A 46 4.99 -23.90 1.32
N GLY A 47 5.32 -23.20 0.24
CA GLY A 47 4.77 -23.41 -1.09
C GLY A 47 3.47 -22.63 -1.39
N ALA A 48 2.80 -22.07 -0.39
CA ALA A 48 1.63 -21.24 -0.61
C ALA A 48 1.99 -19.87 -1.22
N GLN A 49 1.24 -19.45 -2.23
CA GLN A 49 1.47 -18.20 -2.98
C GLN A 49 0.52 -17.08 -2.57
N PHE A 50 -0.50 -17.39 -1.79
CA PHE A 50 -1.54 -16.46 -1.34
C PHE A 50 -1.79 -16.60 0.17
N PRO A 51 -2.15 -15.49 0.83
CA PRO A 51 -2.29 -14.14 0.31
C PRO A 51 -0.98 -13.61 -0.27
N ARG A 52 -1.11 -12.80 -1.33
CA ARG A 52 0.01 -12.17 -2.03
C ARG A 52 -0.08 -10.67 -1.92
N ILE A 53 1.02 -10.04 -1.54
CA ILE A 53 1.15 -8.59 -1.50
C ILE A 53 1.56 -8.12 -2.90
N GLU A 54 0.75 -7.27 -3.52
CA GLU A 54 1.00 -6.75 -4.85
C GLU A 54 1.92 -5.52 -4.81
N ALA A 55 2.49 -5.14 -5.95
CA ALA A 55 3.42 -4.03 -6.05
C ALA A 55 2.84 -2.66 -5.62
N ASP A 56 1.52 -2.52 -5.62
CA ASP A 56 0.77 -1.33 -5.23
C ASP A 56 0.16 -1.43 -3.82
N SER A 57 0.69 -2.33 -2.98
CA SER A 57 0.24 -2.61 -1.61
C SER A 57 -1.17 -3.20 -1.50
N ARG A 58 -1.78 -3.62 -2.61
CA ARG A 58 -3.00 -4.43 -2.56
C ARG A 58 -2.66 -5.84 -2.10
N VAL A 59 -3.66 -6.54 -1.60
CA VAL A 59 -3.48 -7.93 -1.18
C VAL A 59 -4.47 -8.80 -1.94
N THR A 60 -3.94 -9.79 -2.66
CA THR A 60 -4.73 -10.79 -3.38
C THR A 60 -4.88 -12.05 -2.53
N PHE A 61 -6.11 -12.43 -2.24
CA PHE A 61 -6.50 -13.65 -1.55
C PHE A 61 -7.02 -14.67 -2.56
N ARG A 62 -6.68 -15.94 -2.34
CA ARG A 62 -7.24 -17.06 -3.12
C ARG A 62 -7.63 -18.19 -2.19
N PHE A 63 -8.82 -18.73 -2.40
CA PHE A 63 -9.36 -19.79 -1.57
C PHE A 63 -10.07 -20.84 -2.43
N ASN A 64 -9.72 -22.11 -2.22
CA ASN A 64 -10.31 -23.21 -2.96
C ASN A 64 -11.54 -23.75 -2.24
N ALA A 65 -12.72 -23.46 -2.75
CA ALA A 65 -14.00 -23.93 -2.21
C ALA A 65 -14.99 -24.19 -3.34
N PRO A 66 -14.82 -25.26 -4.15
CA PRO A 66 -15.61 -25.47 -5.37
C PRO A 66 -17.10 -25.67 -5.10
N ASN A 67 -17.47 -26.18 -3.93
CA ASN A 67 -18.86 -26.46 -3.56
C ASN A 67 -19.52 -25.31 -2.79
N ALA A 68 -18.78 -24.29 -2.39
CA ALA A 68 -19.33 -23.15 -1.68
C ALA A 68 -20.25 -22.31 -2.57
N LYS A 69 -21.32 -21.78 -1.97
CA LYS A 69 -22.26 -20.85 -2.61
C LYS A 69 -21.78 -19.41 -2.50
N LYS A 70 -21.09 -19.09 -1.39
CA LYS A 70 -20.55 -17.77 -1.11
C LYS A 70 -19.25 -17.89 -0.31
N VAL A 71 -18.22 -17.16 -0.72
CA VAL A 71 -16.97 -17.02 0.04
C VAL A 71 -16.66 -15.54 0.19
N GLN A 72 -16.23 -15.15 1.38
CA GLN A 72 -15.77 -13.81 1.70
C GLN A 72 -14.44 -13.89 2.44
N VAL A 73 -13.63 -12.88 2.28
CA VAL A 73 -12.51 -12.61 3.20
C VAL A 73 -12.91 -11.47 4.12
N SER A 74 -12.70 -11.65 5.42
CA SER A 74 -12.97 -10.61 6.42
C SER A 74 -11.64 -10.03 6.88
N ILE A 75 -11.38 -8.78 6.56
CA ILE A 75 -10.19 -8.03 6.99
C ILE A 75 -10.64 -7.07 8.09
N TYR A 76 -10.04 -7.16 9.27
CA TYR A 76 -10.46 -6.37 10.44
C TYR A 76 -11.97 -6.40 10.73
N ASN A 77 -12.59 -7.58 10.63
CA ASN A 77 -14.03 -7.79 10.77
C ASN A 77 -14.92 -7.12 9.69
N VAL A 78 -14.34 -6.64 8.60
CA VAL A 78 -15.09 -6.15 7.45
C VAL A 78 -15.08 -7.23 6.36
N PRO A 79 -16.25 -7.84 6.02
CA PRO A 79 -16.34 -8.89 5.03
C PRO A 79 -16.36 -8.32 3.60
N TYR A 80 -15.57 -8.91 2.72
CA TYR A 80 -15.50 -8.60 1.29
C TYR A 80 -15.84 -9.84 0.47
N ASP A 81 -16.77 -9.71 -0.47
CA ASP A 81 -17.18 -10.81 -1.34
C ASP A 81 -16.06 -11.21 -2.31
N MET A 82 -15.80 -12.49 -2.40
CA MET A 82 -14.84 -13.05 -3.35
C MET A 82 -15.55 -13.49 -4.64
N VAL A 83 -14.83 -13.51 -5.73
CA VAL A 83 -15.32 -13.93 -7.04
C VAL A 83 -14.82 -15.34 -7.35
N LYS A 84 -15.76 -16.23 -7.70
CA LYS A 84 -15.48 -17.63 -8.04
C LYS A 84 -15.14 -17.78 -9.52
N ASP A 85 -14.07 -18.47 -9.83
CA ASP A 85 -13.74 -18.87 -11.19
C ASP A 85 -14.37 -20.22 -11.58
N SER A 86 -14.19 -20.63 -12.84
CA SER A 86 -14.73 -21.89 -13.35
C SER A 86 -14.10 -23.15 -12.72
N SER A 87 -12.95 -23.03 -12.08
CA SER A 87 -12.28 -24.13 -11.37
C SER A 87 -12.72 -24.28 -9.91
N GLY A 88 -13.54 -23.36 -9.42
CA GLY A 88 -14.00 -23.35 -8.04
C GLY A 88 -13.09 -22.61 -7.07
N VAL A 89 -12.12 -21.88 -7.58
CA VAL A 89 -11.23 -21.02 -6.80
C VAL A 89 -11.87 -19.63 -6.67
N TRP A 90 -11.89 -19.13 -5.46
CA TRP A 90 -12.38 -17.81 -5.11
C TRP A 90 -11.22 -16.83 -4.98
N THR A 91 -11.37 -15.64 -5.52
CA THR A 91 -10.32 -14.60 -5.50
C THR A 91 -10.91 -13.26 -5.07
N TYR A 92 -10.17 -12.52 -4.28
CA TYR A 92 -10.43 -11.13 -3.92
C TYR A 92 -9.10 -10.37 -3.88
N THR A 93 -9.09 -9.17 -4.44
CA THR A 93 -7.96 -8.24 -4.31
C THR A 93 -8.45 -6.99 -3.58
N SER A 94 -7.79 -6.65 -2.49
CA SER A 94 -8.15 -5.52 -1.64
C SER A 94 -7.82 -4.17 -2.28
N GLU A 95 -8.31 -3.08 -1.69
CA GLU A 95 -7.68 -1.78 -1.82
C GLU A 95 -6.26 -1.82 -1.20
N PRO A 96 -5.37 -0.85 -1.53
CA PRO A 96 -4.05 -0.77 -0.91
C PRO A 96 -4.14 -0.79 0.62
N GLN A 97 -3.29 -1.59 1.24
CA GLN A 97 -3.20 -1.72 2.70
C GLN A 97 -2.00 -0.94 3.23
N ASP A 98 -2.11 -0.46 4.45
CA ASP A 98 -0.99 0.16 5.15
C ASP A 98 0.09 -0.89 5.45
N ALA A 99 1.33 -0.44 5.66
CA ALA A 99 2.41 -1.33 6.07
C ALA A 99 2.18 -1.86 7.49
N GLY A 100 2.47 -3.14 7.71
CA GLY A 100 2.40 -3.80 9.00
C GLY A 100 1.47 -5.00 9.01
N TYR A 101 1.36 -5.62 10.18
CA TYR A 101 0.57 -6.83 10.39
C TYR A 101 -0.94 -6.57 10.32
N HIS A 102 -1.63 -7.35 9.50
CA HIS A 102 -3.07 -7.34 9.33
C HIS A 102 -3.64 -8.72 9.62
N ASN A 103 -4.79 -8.78 10.27
CA ASN A 103 -5.48 -10.04 10.49
C ASN A 103 -6.70 -10.21 9.58
N TYR A 104 -7.00 -11.47 9.26
CA TYR A 104 -8.15 -11.81 8.42
C TYR A 104 -8.72 -13.18 8.76
N TRP A 105 -9.92 -13.44 8.27
CA TRP A 105 -10.61 -14.72 8.31
C TRP A 105 -11.27 -15.00 6.97
N MET A 106 -11.48 -16.26 6.68
CA MET A 106 -12.36 -16.68 5.60
C MET A 106 -13.77 -16.88 6.12
N ILE A 107 -14.79 -16.54 5.34
CA ILE A 107 -16.19 -16.81 5.63
C ILE A 107 -16.73 -17.62 4.44
N VAL A 108 -17.06 -18.89 4.71
CA VAL A 108 -17.55 -19.83 3.70
C VAL A 108 -18.97 -20.22 4.06
N ASP A 109 -19.94 -19.88 3.22
CA ASP A 109 -21.39 -20.14 3.44
C ASP A 109 -21.82 -19.74 4.87
N SER A 110 -21.36 -18.56 5.33
CA SER A 110 -21.58 -17.97 6.66
C SER A 110 -20.78 -18.59 7.83
N ALA A 111 -19.98 -19.63 7.59
CA ALA A 111 -19.08 -20.18 8.61
C ALA A 111 -17.73 -19.45 8.59
N ILE A 112 -17.32 -18.94 9.74
CA ILE A 112 -15.97 -18.35 9.90
C ILE A 112 -14.95 -19.48 10.04
N MET A 113 -13.87 -19.40 9.28
CA MET A 113 -12.81 -20.38 9.30
C MET A 113 -11.45 -19.76 9.02
N LEU A 114 -10.39 -20.48 9.37
CA LEU A 114 -9.03 -20.09 9.03
C LEU A 114 -8.70 -20.47 7.59
N ASP A 115 -7.82 -19.68 6.98
CA ASP A 115 -7.19 -20.01 5.71
C ASP A 115 -6.11 -21.10 5.98
N PRO A 116 -6.22 -22.27 5.38
CA PRO A 116 -5.24 -23.33 5.57
C PRO A 116 -3.89 -23.07 4.88
N ALA A 117 -3.80 -22.00 4.07
CA ALA A 117 -2.59 -21.63 3.35
C ALA A 117 -1.64 -20.73 4.16
N THR A 118 -2.05 -20.25 5.34
CA THR A 118 -1.25 -19.34 6.17
C THR A 118 -1.18 -19.81 7.62
N ASP A 119 -0.16 -19.32 8.33
CA ASP A 119 -0.06 -19.48 9.78
C ASP A 119 -1.26 -18.85 10.50
N ALA A 120 -1.62 -19.46 11.62
CA ALA A 120 -2.70 -18.98 12.48
C ALA A 120 -2.13 -18.37 13.75
N PHE A 121 -2.69 -17.23 14.13
CA PHE A 121 -2.28 -16.44 15.29
C PHE A 121 -3.46 -16.25 16.24
N ILE A 122 -3.17 -15.91 17.50
CA ILE A 122 -4.20 -15.48 18.43
C ILE A 122 -4.31 -13.95 18.35
N GLY A 123 -5.45 -13.46 17.84
CA GLY A 123 -5.76 -12.05 17.77
C GLY A 123 -7.20 -11.81 18.24
N TYR A 124 -7.45 -10.73 18.99
CA TYR A 124 -8.78 -10.38 19.48
C TYR A 124 -9.52 -11.54 20.22
N SER A 125 -8.77 -12.30 21.01
CA SER A 125 -9.27 -13.46 21.79
C SER A 125 -9.69 -14.70 20.98
N HIS A 126 -9.39 -14.77 19.69
CA HIS A 126 -9.60 -15.96 18.85
C HIS A 126 -8.50 -16.13 17.82
N MET A 127 -8.51 -17.29 17.16
CA MET A 127 -7.54 -17.56 16.10
C MET A 127 -7.89 -16.76 14.85
N CYS A 128 -6.87 -16.23 14.20
CA CYS A 128 -6.96 -15.52 12.91
C CYS A 128 -5.75 -15.87 12.05
N ASN A 129 -5.84 -15.61 10.75
CA ASN A 129 -4.70 -15.61 9.85
C ASN A 129 -4.10 -14.20 9.75
N GLY A 130 -2.88 -14.08 9.23
CA GLY A 130 -2.21 -12.80 9.06
C GLY A 130 -1.64 -12.59 7.66
N PHE A 131 -1.43 -11.33 7.31
CA PHE A 131 -0.60 -10.91 6.19
C PHE A 131 0.16 -9.61 6.56
N GLU A 132 1.26 -9.37 5.86
CA GLU A 132 2.10 -8.17 6.03
C GLU A 132 2.78 -7.82 4.73
#